data_4abf03076f3765eb3e74d44379565c88
#
_entry.id   4abf03076f3765eb3e74d44379565c88
#
_cell.length_a   1.000
_cell.length_b   1.000
_cell.length_c   1.000
_cell.angle_alpha   90.00
_cell.angle_beta   90.00
_cell.angle_gamma   90.00
#
_symmetry.space_group_name_H-M   'P 1'
#
loop_
_entity.id
_entity.type
_entity.pdbx_description
1 polymer ?
#
loop_
_entity_poly.entity_id
_entity_poly.type
_entity_poly.pdbx_seq_one_letter_code
_entity_poly.pdbx_strand_id
1 'polypeptide(L)'
;MPGIYIHVPFCKSKCSYCDFASYPREIGKAEAYFACLYREMKGRSENLKSITFDTVYFGGGTPSYVDPKFIYGAMKQISNLFSVKPTAEVTLEVNPGTIDAEKLEVYKKAGINRFSIGLQSANDKTLLNINRIHNVEDFNNAVNLLKDYNLSVDVMIGLPNETIDDGKNTIELATSKQGVNHISLYALKAEDGTPMYTRYLNGELPSDDEVADIYDFSVKLLKEKGYNRYEVSNFCKDGYYSRHNKNYWKRGEYIGFGVGASSFINGRRFTNTESIDEYVHCILNNRVAEIFSENVEGDDAKSEYVMLALRTSDGINLQEYKNVFGTSFKTDFKDAIIKNKQYLEIKGLNVKIKDEYLYVQNTILVDFIG
;
A
#
# COMPACT_ATOMS: atom_id res chain seq x y z
N MET A 1 4.64 1.50 15.64
CA MET A 1 5.42 0.42 14.97
C MET A 1 6.13 1.02 13.76
N PRO A 2 7.37 1.54 13.89
CA PRO A 2 8.02 2.20 12.76
C PRO A 2 8.27 1.24 11.58
N GLY A 3 8.19 1.77 10.34
CA GLY A 3 8.37 0.99 9.12
C GLY A 3 9.47 1.54 8.22
N ILE A 4 10.12 0.67 7.44
CA ILE A 4 11.00 1.04 6.33
C ILE A 4 10.28 0.72 5.03
N TYR A 5 10.19 1.70 4.12
CA TYR A 5 9.69 1.52 2.76
C TYR A 5 10.83 1.67 1.75
N ILE A 6 10.94 0.73 0.83
CA ILE A 6 11.92 0.77 -0.27
C ILE A 6 11.16 0.85 -1.57
N HIS A 7 11.35 1.95 -2.29
CA HIS A 7 10.77 2.10 -3.60
C HIS A 7 11.67 1.46 -4.68
N VAL A 8 11.08 0.59 -5.50
CA VAL A 8 11.75 -0.06 -6.63
C VAL A 8 11.03 0.37 -7.91
N PRO A 9 11.54 1.37 -8.64
CA PRO A 9 10.79 2.07 -9.69
C PRO A 9 10.72 1.34 -11.04
N PHE A 10 11.17 0.10 -11.14
CA PHE A 10 11.33 -0.59 -12.41
C PHE A 10 10.14 -1.51 -12.71
N CYS A 11 9.61 -1.39 -13.93
CA CYS A 11 8.57 -2.27 -14.46
C CYS A 11 8.99 -2.83 -15.83
N LYS A 12 8.46 -4.00 -16.18
CA LYS A 12 8.57 -4.54 -17.55
C LYS A 12 7.67 -3.77 -18.51
N SER A 13 6.46 -3.40 -18.05
CA SER A 13 5.48 -2.58 -18.76
C SER A 13 4.74 -1.72 -17.76
N LYS A 14 4.22 -0.55 -18.14
CA LYS A 14 3.36 0.28 -17.29
C LYS A 14 1.90 -0.07 -17.56
N CYS A 15 1.16 -0.39 -16.50
CA CYS A 15 -0.28 -0.64 -16.60
C CYS A 15 -1.02 0.64 -16.99
N SER A 16 -2.15 0.52 -17.69
CA SER A 16 -2.88 1.68 -18.22
C SER A 16 -3.49 2.59 -17.15
N TYR A 17 -3.60 2.11 -15.91
CA TYR A 17 -4.15 2.85 -14.76
C TYR A 17 -3.09 3.36 -13.78
N CYS A 18 -1.81 3.01 -13.98
CA CYS A 18 -0.78 3.23 -12.96
C CYS A 18 -0.25 4.67 -12.98
N ASP A 19 -0.38 5.36 -11.85
CA ASP A 19 0.15 6.70 -11.57
C ASP A 19 1.45 6.69 -10.75
N PHE A 20 1.86 5.52 -10.24
CA PHE A 20 3.08 5.41 -9.43
C PHE A 20 4.32 5.84 -10.19
N ALA A 21 5.33 6.32 -9.44
CA ALA A 21 6.67 6.61 -9.94
C ALA A 21 7.35 5.30 -10.42
N SER A 22 6.92 4.82 -11.59
CA SER A 22 7.37 3.56 -12.18
C SER A 22 7.76 3.74 -13.64
N TYR A 23 8.91 3.17 -14.02
CA TYR A 23 9.58 3.45 -15.29
C TYR A 23 9.81 2.15 -16.04
N PRO A 24 8.98 1.87 -17.07
CA PRO A 24 9.20 0.75 -17.97
C PRO A 24 10.44 0.99 -18.80
N ARG A 25 11.18 -0.09 -19.12
CA ARG A 25 12.39 -0.06 -19.95
C ARG A 25 13.63 0.61 -19.34
N GLU A 26 13.55 1.15 -18.13
CA GLU A 26 14.68 1.82 -17.46
C GLU A 26 15.54 0.85 -16.62
N ILE A 27 15.36 -0.46 -16.78
CA ILE A 27 16.08 -1.49 -15.99
C ILE A 27 17.61 -1.35 -16.10
N GLY A 28 18.13 -0.79 -17.20
CA GLY A 28 19.56 -0.51 -17.35
C GLY A 28 20.13 0.47 -16.33
N LYS A 29 19.28 1.26 -15.66
CA LYS A 29 19.69 2.18 -14.59
C LYS A 29 19.72 1.50 -13.19
N ALA A 30 19.33 0.24 -13.07
CA ALA A 30 19.16 -0.42 -11.77
C ALA A 30 20.45 -0.44 -10.93
N GLU A 31 21.61 -0.74 -11.53
CA GLU A 31 22.90 -0.74 -10.81
C GLU A 31 23.19 0.64 -10.17
N ALA A 32 23.08 1.71 -10.95
CA ALA A 32 23.32 3.06 -10.46
C ALA A 32 22.29 3.47 -9.39
N TYR A 33 21.03 3.13 -9.64
CA TYR A 33 19.93 3.40 -8.72
C TYR A 33 20.14 2.74 -7.35
N PHE A 34 20.41 1.43 -7.32
CA PHE A 34 20.62 0.72 -6.06
C PHE A 34 21.91 1.14 -5.34
N ALA A 35 22.96 1.51 -6.08
CA ALA A 35 24.14 2.10 -5.48
C ALA A 35 23.82 3.43 -4.76
N CYS A 36 22.98 4.26 -5.38
CA CYS A 36 22.51 5.51 -4.76
C CYS A 36 21.57 5.24 -3.59
N LEU A 37 20.65 4.27 -3.70
CA LEU A 37 19.77 3.83 -2.62
C LEU A 37 20.57 3.44 -1.36
N TYR A 38 21.65 2.68 -1.51
CA TYR A 38 22.52 2.30 -0.40
C TYR A 38 23.25 3.50 0.22
N ARG A 39 23.62 4.49 -0.59
CA ARG A 39 24.21 5.73 -0.07
C ARG A 39 23.18 6.57 0.69
N GLU A 40 21.96 6.68 0.19
CA GLU A 40 20.86 7.36 0.90
C GLU A 40 20.61 6.71 2.26
N MET A 41 20.47 5.36 2.31
CA MET A 41 20.31 4.62 3.57
C MET A 41 21.43 4.95 4.56
N LYS A 42 22.69 4.91 4.09
CA LYS A 42 23.85 5.24 4.92
C LYS A 42 23.80 6.69 5.40
N GLY A 43 23.46 7.63 4.54
CA GLY A 43 23.39 9.06 4.90
C GLY A 43 22.33 9.37 5.96
N ARG A 44 21.20 8.63 5.94
CA ARG A 44 20.11 8.85 6.92
C ARG A 44 20.24 8.00 8.19
N SER A 45 21.10 6.97 8.21
CA SER A 45 21.15 5.99 9.29
C SER A 45 21.49 6.55 10.65
N GLU A 46 22.37 7.55 10.72
CA GLU A 46 22.79 8.18 11.98
C GLU A 46 21.61 8.78 12.77
N ASN A 47 20.68 9.43 12.07
CA ASN A 47 19.50 10.06 12.66
C ASN A 47 18.41 9.05 13.07
N LEU A 48 18.56 7.78 12.70
CA LEU A 48 17.55 6.72 12.90
C LEU A 48 18.03 5.64 13.89
N LYS A 49 19.20 5.81 14.52
CA LYS A 49 19.80 4.80 15.44
C LYS A 49 18.93 4.46 16.65
N SER A 50 18.10 5.41 17.11
CA SER A 50 17.22 5.21 18.27
C SER A 50 15.93 4.48 17.91
N ILE A 51 15.64 4.28 16.62
CA ILE A 51 14.39 3.68 16.13
C ILE A 51 14.60 2.20 15.88
N THR A 52 13.72 1.37 16.42
CA THR A 52 13.66 -0.05 16.09
C THR A 52 12.46 -0.30 15.18
N PHE A 53 12.72 -0.78 13.96
CA PHE A 53 11.72 -0.98 12.92
C PHE A 53 11.01 -2.33 13.05
N ASP A 54 9.70 -2.31 12.88
CA ASP A 54 8.81 -3.46 12.95
C ASP A 54 8.50 -4.08 11.58
N THR A 55 8.68 -3.29 10.51
CA THR A 55 8.35 -3.71 9.15
C THR A 55 9.34 -3.18 8.12
N VAL A 56 9.55 -3.96 7.05
CA VAL A 56 10.23 -3.53 5.83
C VAL A 56 9.32 -3.87 4.64
N TYR A 57 9.13 -2.91 3.73
CA TYR A 57 8.25 -3.10 2.58
C TYR A 57 8.95 -2.68 1.29
N PHE A 58 9.06 -3.59 0.34
CA PHE A 58 9.55 -3.33 -1.01
C PHE A 58 8.36 -3.20 -1.95
N GLY A 59 8.15 -2.00 -2.50
CA GLY A 59 7.03 -1.70 -3.38
C GLY A 59 7.39 -0.71 -4.49
N GLY A 60 6.36 -0.18 -5.16
CA GLY A 60 6.47 0.88 -6.15
C GLY A 60 6.18 0.44 -7.58
N GLY A 61 7.19 0.14 -8.38
CA GLY A 61 7.02 -0.43 -9.71
C GLY A 61 6.75 -1.94 -9.64
N THR A 62 7.78 -2.74 -9.81
CA THR A 62 7.71 -4.20 -9.69
C THR A 62 9.01 -4.71 -9.04
N PRO A 63 9.08 -4.81 -7.71
CA PRO A 63 10.28 -5.27 -7.03
C PRO A 63 10.77 -6.66 -7.47
N SER A 64 9.85 -7.56 -7.82
CA SER A 64 10.17 -8.89 -8.33
C SER A 64 10.72 -8.92 -9.77
N TYR A 65 10.64 -7.80 -10.50
CA TYR A 65 11.17 -7.70 -11.86
C TYR A 65 12.68 -7.54 -11.91
N VAL A 66 13.27 -6.82 -10.96
CA VAL A 66 14.72 -6.59 -10.91
C VAL A 66 15.50 -7.88 -10.59
N ASP A 67 16.81 -7.86 -10.84
CA ASP A 67 17.70 -8.93 -10.36
C ASP A 67 17.60 -9.06 -8.84
N PRO A 68 17.31 -10.25 -8.29
CA PRO A 68 17.07 -10.43 -6.86
C PRO A 68 18.29 -10.08 -5.99
N LYS A 69 19.50 -9.98 -6.57
CA LYS A 69 20.69 -9.48 -5.87
C LYS A 69 20.49 -8.09 -5.29
N PHE A 70 19.69 -7.23 -5.95
CA PHE A 70 19.42 -5.87 -5.47
C PHE A 70 18.55 -5.87 -4.21
N ILE A 71 17.51 -6.72 -4.18
CA ILE A 71 16.67 -6.88 -2.99
C ILE A 71 17.48 -7.45 -1.83
N TYR A 72 18.28 -8.49 -2.10
CA TYR A 72 19.18 -9.05 -1.10
C TYR A 72 20.19 -8.01 -0.58
N GLY A 73 20.80 -7.24 -1.50
CA GLY A 73 21.73 -6.16 -1.15
C GLY A 73 21.08 -5.08 -0.29
N ALA A 74 19.84 -4.66 -0.61
CA ALA A 74 19.10 -3.69 0.18
C ALA A 74 18.79 -4.22 1.59
N MET A 75 18.33 -5.46 1.72
CA MET A 75 18.11 -6.09 3.03
C MET A 75 19.39 -6.20 3.86
N LYS A 76 20.52 -6.53 3.22
CA LYS A 76 21.83 -6.54 3.89
C LYS A 76 22.23 -5.14 4.40
N GLN A 77 21.99 -4.09 3.61
CA GLN A 77 22.24 -2.72 4.06
C GLN A 77 21.30 -2.32 5.21
N ILE A 78 20.02 -2.67 5.12
CA ILE A 78 19.05 -2.43 6.19
C ILE A 78 19.52 -3.10 7.49
N SER A 79 19.88 -4.38 7.45
CA SER A 79 20.33 -5.10 8.64
C SER A 79 21.62 -4.57 9.24
N ASN A 80 22.50 -3.96 8.44
CA ASN A 80 23.76 -3.36 8.91
C ASN A 80 23.60 -1.96 9.50
N LEU A 81 22.62 -1.20 9.01
CA LEU A 81 22.49 0.23 9.30
C LEU A 81 21.38 0.55 10.31
N PHE A 82 20.35 -0.30 10.38
CA PHE A 82 19.16 -0.02 11.17
C PHE A 82 18.86 -1.16 12.16
N SER A 83 18.27 -0.81 13.28
CA SER A 83 17.71 -1.82 14.21
C SER A 83 16.37 -2.30 13.67
N VAL A 84 16.30 -3.56 13.23
CA VAL A 84 15.08 -4.21 12.76
C VAL A 84 14.76 -5.37 13.68
N LYS A 85 13.50 -5.50 14.12
CA LYS A 85 13.10 -6.62 14.99
C LYS A 85 13.29 -7.97 14.30
N PRO A 86 13.73 -9.00 15.02
CA PRO A 86 13.81 -10.36 14.46
C PRO A 86 12.46 -10.89 13.93
N THR A 87 11.36 -10.37 14.48
CA THR A 87 9.97 -10.70 14.10
C THR A 87 9.37 -9.70 13.13
N ALA A 88 10.18 -8.89 12.45
CA ALA A 88 9.70 -7.89 11.50
C ALA A 88 8.93 -8.54 10.35
N GLU A 89 7.86 -7.88 9.93
CA GLU A 89 7.21 -8.20 8.64
C GLU A 89 8.06 -7.65 7.52
N VAL A 90 8.51 -8.50 6.61
CA VAL A 90 9.30 -8.10 5.43
C VAL A 90 8.53 -8.49 4.19
N THR A 91 7.91 -7.49 3.55
CA THR A 91 7.03 -7.66 2.39
C THR A 91 7.75 -7.34 1.09
N LEU A 92 7.50 -8.16 0.06
CA LEU A 92 7.89 -7.91 -1.33
C LEU A 92 6.67 -7.94 -2.24
N GLU A 93 6.49 -6.90 -3.07
CA GLU A 93 5.49 -6.91 -4.14
C GLU A 93 5.95 -7.76 -5.32
N VAL A 94 5.01 -8.55 -5.84
CA VAL A 94 5.24 -9.50 -6.93
C VAL A 94 4.23 -9.27 -8.04
N ASN A 95 4.74 -9.07 -9.26
CA ASN A 95 3.90 -9.26 -10.44
C ASN A 95 4.03 -10.73 -10.89
N PRO A 96 2.92 -11.48 -11.04
CA PRO A 96 2.97 -12.83 -11.61
C PRO A 96 3.79 -12.86 -12.92
N GLY A 97 4.51 -13.92 -13.21
CA GLY A 97 5.42 -13.96 -14.37
C GLY A 97 6.76 -13.23 -14.19
N THR A 98 7.04 -12.65 -13.01
CA THR A 98 8.36 -12.05 -12.70
C THR A 98 9.10 -12.76 -11.57
N ILE A 99 8.54 -13.83 -11.03
CA ILE A 99 9.12 -14.67 -9.97
C ILE A 99 9.31 -16.12 -10.44
N ASP A 100 10.40 -16.72 -10.00
CA ASP A 100 10.75 -18.12 -10.22
C ASP A 100 11.41 -18.72 -8.96
N ALA A 101 11.75 -20.01 -9.00
CA ALA A 101 12.32 -20.70 -7.85
C ALA A 101 13.73 -20.18 -7.47
N GLU A 102 14.52 -19.73 -8.44
CA GLU A 102 15.86 -19.19 -8.18
C GLU A 102 15.76 -17.85 -7.44
N LYS A 103 14.89 -16.96 -7.90
CA LYS A 103 14.61 -15.69 -7.21
C LYS A 103 14.06 -15.91 -5.81
N LEU A 104 13.12 -16.87 -5.64
CA LEU A 104 12.55 -17.20 -4.34
C LEU A 104 13.62 -17.59 -3.33
N GLU A 105 14.61 -18.41 -3.73
CA GLU A 105 15.72 -18.79 -2.84
C GLU A 105 16.56 -17.58 -2.39
N VAL A 106 16.71 -16.57 -3.27
CA VAL A 106 17.40 -15.34 -2.89
C VAL A 106 16.55 -14.49 -1.94
N TYR A 107 15.25 -14.37 -2.19
CA TYR A 107 14.31 -13.63 -1.32
C TYR A 107 14.21 -14.27 0.08
N LYS A 108 14.20 -15.59 0.14
CA LYS A 108 14.26 -16.34 1.40
C LYS A 108 15.53 -16.00 2.21
N LYS A 109 16.71 -16.02 1.54
CA LYS A 109 17.97 -15.59 2.15
C LYS A 109 17.97 -14.12 2.57
N ALA A 110 17.23 -13.27 1.86
CA ALA A 110 17.03 -11.87 2.21
C ALA A 110 16.10 -11.68 3.42
N GLY A 111 15.40 -12.72 3.88
CA GLY A 111 14.48 -12.66 5.02
C GLY A 111 13.07 -12.16 4.64
N ILE A 112 12.70 -12.18 3.34
CA ILE A 112 11.33 -11.89 2.92
C ILE A 112 10.41 -12.96 3.50
N ASN A 113 9.34 -12.55 4.18
CA ASN A 113 8.39 -13.45 4.84
C ASN A 113 6.92 -13.20 4.48
N ARG A 114 6.64 -12.19 3.67
CA ARG A 114 5.32 -11.86 3.13
C ARG A 114 5.44 -11.43 1.66
N PHE A 115 4.49 -11.84 0.82
CA PHE A 115 4.42 -11.41 -0.58
C PHE A 115 3.05 -10.79 -0.88
N SER A 116 3.03 -9.68 -1.64
CA SER A 116 1.82 -9.09 -2.21
C SER A 116 1.80 -9.33 -3.71
N ILE A 117 0.80 -10.06 -4.20
CA ILE A 117 0.75 -10.56 -5.58
C ILE A 117 -0.36 -9.84 -6.33
N GLY A 118 0.00 -9.11 -7.37
CA GLY A 118 -0.96 -8.36 -8.17
C GLY A 118 -1.74 -9.23 -9.17
N LEU A 119 -2.87 -9.82 -8.76
CA LEU A 119 -3.79 -10.53 -9.66
C LEU A 119 -4.59 -9.54 -10.52
N GLN A 120 -5.23 -8.59 -9.89
CA GLN A 120 -6.15 -7.57 -10.41
C GLN A 120 -7.49 -8.16 -10.90
N SER A 121 -7.50 -9.12 -11.83
CA SER A 121 -8.69 -9.77 -12.38
C SER A 121 -8.43 -11.24 -12.70
N ALA A 122 -9.45 -12.09 -12.58
CA ALA A 122 -9.43 -13.48 -13.05
C ALA A 122 -9.80 -13.62 -14.53
N ASN A 123 -9.89 -12.53 -15.27
CA ASN A 123 -10.25 -12.51 -16.68
C ASN A 123 -9.06 -12.05 -17.52
N ASP A 124 -8.49 -12.96 -18.34
CA ASP A 124 -7.31 -12.67 -19.16
C ASP A 124 -7.54 -11.54 -20.18
N LYS A 125 -8.77 -11.39 -20.69
CA LYS A 125 -9.10 -10.27 -21.60
C LYS A 125 -9.05 -8.93 -20.84
N THR A 126 -9.54 -8.90 -19.62
CA THR A 126 -9.47 -7.72 -18.76
C THR A 126 -8.02 -7.40 -18.41
N LEU A 127 -7.21 -8.39 -18.04
CA LEU A 127 -5.77 -8.21 -17.77
C LEU A 127 -5.04 -7.60 -18.98
N LEU A 128 -5.27 -8.14 -20.18
CA LEU A 128 -4.71 -7.60 -21.42
C LEU A 128 -5.16 -6.15 -21.66
N ASN A 129 -6.45 -5.87 -21.44
CA ASN A 129 -7.07 -4.57 -21.68
C ASN A 129 -6.54 -3.46 -20.76
N ILE A 130 -6.05 -3.81 -19.57
CA ILE A 130 -5.38 -2.89 -18.63
C ILE A 130 -3.85 -2.94 -18.73
N ASN A 131 -3.32 -3.54 -19.80
CA ASN A 131 -1.88 -3.66 -20.09
C ASN A 131 -1.08 -4.42 -19.02
N ARG A 132 -1.67 -5.48 -18.42
CA ARG A 132 -0.95 -6.40 -17.55
C ARG A 132 -0.11 -7.37 -18.38
N ILE A 133 1.08 -7.70 -17.88
CA ILE A 133 2.03 -8.60 -18.57
C ILE A 133 1.81 -10.08 -18.25
N HIS A 134 0.95 -10.40 -17.30
CA HIS A 134 0.63 -11.74 -16.84
C HIS A 134 -0.80 -12.13 -17.19
N ASN A 135 -1.07 -13.39 -17.19
CA ASN A 135 -2.39 -14.02 -17.30
C ASN A 135 -2.72 -14.79 -16.00
N VAL A 136 -3.91 -15.41 -15.96
CA VAL A 136 -4.38 -16.19 -14.80
C VAL A 136 -3.49 -17.41 -14.52
N GLU A 137 -2.90 -18.02 -15.55
CA GLU A 137 -1.97 -19.15 -15.38
C GLU A 137 -0.69 -18.71 -14.68
N ASP A 138 -0.12 -17.57 -15.07
CA ASP A 138 1.06 -16.97 -14.41
C ASP A 138 0.78 -16.70 -12.93
N PHE A 139 -0.43 -16.19 -12.61
CA PHE A 139 -0.86 -16.00 -11.22
C PHE A 139 -0.92 -17.32 -10.45
N ASN A 140 -1.52 -18.36 -11.04
CA ASN A 140 -1.60 -19.67 -10.41
C ASN A 140 -0.20 -20.25 -10.13
N ASN A 141 0.72 -20.10 -11.09
CA ASN A 141 2.10 -20.55 -10.94
C ASN A 141 2.84 -19.80 -9.82
N ALA A 142 2.69 -18.48 -9.77
CA ALA A 142 3.29 -17.64 -8.71
C ALA A 142 2.77 -18.01 -7.32
N VAL A 143 1.45 -18.17 -7.16
CA VAL A 143 0.85 -18.57 -5.87
C VAL A 143 1.29 -19.96 -5.46
N ASN A 144 1.33 -20.93 -6.38
CA ASN A 144 1.79 -22.29 -6.08
C ASN A 144 3.25 -22.31 -5.61
N LEU A 145 4.11 -21.46 -6.22
CA LEU A 145 5.50 -21.30 -5.80
C LEU A 145 5.62 -20.72 -4.39
N LEU A 146 4.74 -19.79 -4.03
CA LEU A 146 4.78 -19.01 -2.80
C LEU A 146 3.84 -19.53 -1.69
N LYS A 147 3.12 -20.64 -1.89
CA LYS A 147 2.01 -21.12 -1.03
C LYS A 147 2.34 -21.31 0.45
N ASP A 148 3.61 -21.48 0.79
CA ASP A 148 4.09 -21.71 2.16
C ASP A 148 4.43 -20.39 2.89
N TYR A 149 4.25 -19.25 2.22
CA TYR A 149 4.44 -17.92 2.78
C TYR A 149 3.09 -17.25 3.13
N ASN A 150 3.17 -16.13 3.83
CA ASN A 150 2.00 -15.26 4.04
C ASN A 150 1.74 -14.43 2.77
N LEU A 151 0.63 -14.72 2.08
CA LEU A 151 0.29 -14.10 0.81
C LEU A 151 -0.84 -13.07 0.95
N SER A 152 -0.61 -11.91 0.35
CA SER A 152 -1.63 -10.95 -0.04
C SER A 152 -1.89 -11.07 -1.53
N VAL A 153 -3.14 -10.93 -1.93
CA VAL A 153 -3.53 -10.82 -3.34
C VAL A 153 -4.23 -9.49 -3.57
N ASP A 154 -3.73 -8.74 -4.55
CA ASP A 154 -4.33 -7.47 -4.93
C ASP A 154 -5.35 -7.69 -6.05
N VAL A 155 -6.58 -7.25 -5.82
CA VAL A 155 -7.74 -7.34 -6.70
C VAL A 155 -8.23 -5.94 -7.01
N MET A 156 -8.60 -5.68 -8.26
CA MET A 156 -9.20 -4.41 -8.68
C MET A 156 -10.65 -4.63 -9.09
N ILE A 157 -11.48 -3.64 -8.78
CA ILE A 157 -12.88 -3.53 -9.23
C ILE A 157 -13.08 -2.21 -9.96
N GLY A 158 -14.16 -2.08 -10.72
CA GLY A 158 -14.41 -0.92 -11.57
C GLY A 158 -13.57 -0.92 -12.85
N LEU A 159 -13.05 -2.08 -13.26
CA LEU A 159 -12.31 -2.26 -14.49
C LEU A 159 -13.24 -2.11 -15.72
N PRO A 160 -12.70 -1.74 -16.90
CA PRO A 160 -13.53 -1.57 -18.10
C PRO A 160 -14.36 -2.82 -18.44
N ASN A 161 -15.69 -2.63 -18.58
CA ASN A 161 -16.68 -3.66 -18.83
C ASN A 161 -16.77 -4.75 -17.74
N GLU A 162 -16.33 -4.48 -16.54
CA GLU A 162 -16.42 -5.42 -15.42
C GLU A 162 -17.88 -5.59 -14.97
N THR A 163 -18.23 -6.82 -14.66
CA THR A 163 -19.52 -7.21 -14.08
C THR A 163 -19.33 -7.70 -12.64
N ILE A 164 -20.45 -7.83 -11.90
CA ILE A 164 -20.45 -8.44 -10.55
C ILE A 164 -19.88 -9.87 -10.61
N ASP A 165 -20.20 -10.64 -11.68
CA ASP A 165 -19.69 -11.99 -11.86
C ASP A 165 -18.18 -12.03 -12.10
N ASP A 166 -17.59 -11.03 -12.78
CA ASP A 166 -16.14 -10.92 -12.94
C ASP A 166 -15.45 -10.67 -11.59
N GLY A 167 -15.99 -9.76 -10.79
CA GLY A 167 -15.51 -9.49 -9.42
C GLY A 167 -15.62 -10.74 -8.54
N LYS A 168 -16.75 -11.44 -8.60
CA LYS A 168 -16.98 -12.71 -7.90
C LYS A 168 -15.91 -13.74 -8.28
N ASN A 169 -15.73 -14.01 -9.57
CA ASN A 169 -14.78 -15.01 -10.07
C ASN A 169 -13.35 -14.67 -9.63
N THR A 170 -13.00 -13.39 -9.60
CA THR A 170 -11.68 -12.91 -9.16
C THR A 170 -11.45 -13.20 -7.68
N ILE A 171 -12.44 -12.88 -6.82
CA ILE A 171 -12.35 -13.14 -5.37
C ILE A 171 -12.34 -14.65 -5.10
N GLU A 172 -13.18 -15.43 -5.78
CA GLU A 172 -13.21 -16.89 -5.61
C GLU A 172 -11.88 -17.53 -6.02
N LEU A 173 -11.27 -17.09 -7.12
CA LEU A 173 -9.95 -17.53 -7.53
C LEU A 173 -8.90 -17.21 -6.46
N ALA A 174 -8.82 -15.94 -6.02
CA ALA A 174 -7.84 -15.49 -5.04
C ALA A 174 -7.97 -16.26 -3.72
N THR A 175 -9.20 -16.33 -3.18
CA THR A 175 -9.46 -16.94 -1.85
C THR A 175 -9.39 -18.46 -1.84
N SER A 176 -9.43 -19.13 -3.01
CA SER A 176 -9.27 -20.59 -3.14
C SER A 176 -7.81 -21.05 -2.95
N LYS A 177 -6.85 -20.14 -2.96
CA LYS A 177 -5.43 -20.49 -3.00
C LYS A 177 -4.85 -20.68 -1.59
N GLN A 178 -4.01 -21.71 -1.45
CA GLN A 178 -3.24 -21.93 -0.22
C GLN A 178 -2.27 -20.76 0.02
N GLY A 179 -2.07 -20.38 1.28
CA GLY A 179 -1.18 -19.29 1.68
C GLY A 179 -1.81 -17.90 1.56
N VAL A 180 -2.89 -17.72 0.81
CA VAL A 180 -3.60 -16.44 0.70
C VAL A 180 -4.39 -16.20 1.98
N ASN A 181 -3.93 -15.23 2.76
CA ASN A 181 -4.52 -14.85 4.04
C ASN A 181 -4.97 -13.39 4.07
N HIS A 182 -4.68 -12.65 3.00
CA HIS A 182 -4.96 -11.22 2.89
C HIS A 182 -5.39 -10.88 1.45
N ILE A 183 -6.38 -10.02 1.32
CA ILE A 183 -6.88 -9.49 0.04
C ILE A 183 -6.87 -7.97 0.12
N SER A 184 -6.24 -7.34 -0.87
CA SER A 184 -6.38 -5.91 -1.11
C SER A 184 -7.39 -5.72 -2.24
N LEU A 185 -8.50 -5.07 -1.97
CA LEU A 185 -9.58 -4.80 -2.93
C LEU A 185 -9.61 -3.31 -3.24
N TYR A 186 -9.14 -2.92 -4.40
CA TYR A 186 -9.05 -1.53 -4.83
C TYR A 186 -10.10 -1.21 -5.89
N ALA A 187 -10.89 -0.16 -5.66
CA ALA A 187 -11.66 0.43 -6.76
C ALA A 187 -10.69 1.18 -7.70
N LEU A 188 -10.84 0.95 -9.00
CA LEU A 188 -10.07 1.66 -10.01
C LEU A 188 -10.32 3.17 -9.88
N LYS A 189 -9.25 3.93 -9.74
CA LYS A 189 -9.27 5.37 -9.88
C LYS A 189 -8.56 5.76 -11.17
N ALA A 190 -9.25 6.45 -12.03
CA ALA A 190 -8.68 6.96 -13.28
C ALA A 190 -7.95 8.28 -12.99
N GLU A 191 -6.63 8.20 -12.75
CA GLU A 191 -5.82 9.37 -12.45
C GLU A 191 -5.44 10.12 -13.73
N ASP A 192 -5.45 11.45 -13.66
CA ASP A 192 -5.03 12.32 -14.78
C ASP A 192 -3.61 11.96 -15.24
N GLY A 193 -3.38 12.07 -16.56
CA GLY A 193 -2.10 11.66 -17.16
C GLY A 193 -1.95 10.15 -17.40
N THR A 194 -2.90 9.31 -16.98
CA THR A 194 -2.90 7.88 -17.31
C THR A 194 -3.75 7.59 -18.56
N PRO A 195 -3.42 6.52 -19.34
CA PRO A 195 -4.29 6.09 -20.44
C PRO A 195 -5.71 5.75 -19.98
N MET A 196 -5.89 5.32 -18.73
CA MET A 196 -7.19 5.00 -18.16
C MET A 196 -8.05 6.24 -17.95
N TYR A 197 -7.46 7.40 -17.69
CA TYR A 197 -8.19 8.66 -17.58
C TYR A 197 -8.89 9.05 -18.90
N THR A 198 -8.22 8.83 -20.04
CA THR A 198 -8.85 9.04 -21.35
C THR A 198 -10.07 8.12 -21.55
N ARG A 199 -9.98 6.88 -21.10
CA ARG A 199 -11.12 5.92 -21.16
C ARG A 199 -12.27 6.34 -20.25
N TYR A 200 -11.95 6.86 -19.06
CA TYR A 200 -12.94 7.42 -18.14
C TYR A 200 -13.70 8.59 -18.81
N LEU A 201 -12.99 9.54 -19.42
CA LEU A 201 -13.61 10.67 -20.14
C LEU A 201 -14.49 10.23 -21.30
N ASN A 202 -14.18 9.11 -21.93
CA ASN A 202 -14.98 8.52 -23.01
C ASN A 202 -16.20 7.70 -22.52
N GLY A 203 -16.40 7.57 -21.19
CA GLY A 203 -17.50 6.78 -20.63
C GLY A 203 -17.33 5.27 -20.79
N GLU A 204 -16.07 4.77 -20.87
CA GLU A 204 -15.76 3.34 -21.04
C GLU A 204 -15.65 2.58 -19.72
N LEU A 205 -15.73 3.26 -18.57
CA LEU A 205 -15.68 2.66 -17.24
C LEU A 205 -17.09 2.49 -16.68
N PRO A 206 -17.30 1.53 -15.76
CA PRO A 206 -18.54 1.43 -15.00
C PRO A 206 -18.86 2.74 -14.26
N SER A 207 -20.14 2.99 -14.05
CA SER A 207 -20.59 4.11 -13.22
C SER A 207 -20.22 3.91 -11.75
N ASP A 208 -20.20 4.98 -10.97
CA ASP A 208 -19.92 4.92 -9.52
C ASP A 208 -20.90 4.00 -8.78
N ASP A 209 -22.17 3.96 -9.19
CA ASP A 209 -23.19 3.08 -8.60
C ASP A 209 -22.88 1.60 -8.91
N GLU A 210 -22.51 1.26 -10.16
CA GLU A 210 -22.10 -0.09 -10.52
C GLU A 210 -20.85 -0.55 -9.76
N VAL A 211 -19.87 0.34 -9.59
CA VAL A 211 -18.65 0.05 -8.78
C VAL A 211 -19.02 -0.15 -7.31
N ALA A 212 -19.94 0.65 -6.77
CA ALA A 212 -20.43 0.49 -5.41
C ALA A 212 -21.13 -0.87 -5.20
N ASP A 213 -21.96 -1.29 -6.15
CA ASP A 213 -22.63 -2.59 -6.11
C ASP A 213 -21.62 -3.76 -6.15
N ILE A 214 -20.59 -3.67 -7.01
CA ILE A 214 -19.50 -4.67 -7.07
C ILE A 214 -18.73 -4.68 -5.74
N TYR A 215 -18.44 -3.52 -5.16
CA TYR A 215 -17.75 -3.41 -3.88
C TYR A 215 -18.56 -4.06 -2.75
N ASP A 216 -19.83 -3.71 -2.62
CA ASP A 216 -20.70 -4.23 -1.57
C ASP A 216 -20.89 -5.74 -1.67
N PHE A 217 -21.05 -6.27 -2.89
CA PHE A 217 -21.06 -7.69 -3.15
C PHE A 217 -19.74 -8.35 -2.72
N SER A 218 -18.61 -7.74 -3.12
CA SER A 218 -17.27 -8.24 -2.81
C SER A 218 -16.98 -8.29 -1.31
N VAL A 219 -17.38 -7.27 -0.56
CA VAL A 219 -17.26 -7.23 0.92
C VAL A 219 -18.02 -8.37 1.57
N LYS A 220 -19.26 -8.65 1.12
CA LYS A 220 -20.07 -9.75 1.65
C LYS A 220 -19.43 -11.10 1.35
N LEU A 221 -18.99 -11.30 0.11
CA LEU A 221 -18.33 -12.55 -0.32
C LEU A 221 -17.04 -12.80 0.45
N LEU A 222 -16.17 -11.78 0.61
CA LEU A 222 -14.93 -11.89 1.38
C LEU A 222 -15.21 -12.26 2.83
N LYS A 223 -16.22 -11.66 3.46
CA LYS A 223 -16.63 -12.01 4.82
C LYS A 223 -17.11 -13.47 4.92
N GLU A 224 -17.90 -13.97 3.97
CA GLU A 224 -18.32 -15.36 3.89
C GLU A 224 -17.15 -16.33 3.74
N LYS A 225 -16.08 -15.90 3.04
CA LYS A 225 -14.82 -16.65 2.89
C LYS A 225 -13.88 -16.53 4.12
N GLY A 226 -14.28 -15.80 5.18
CA GLY A 226 -13.52 -15.64 6.42
C GLY A 226 -12.47 -14.52 6.38
N TYR A 227 -12.56 -13.60 5.42
CA TYR A 227 -11.71 -12.42 5.36
C TYR A 227 -12.44 -11.21 5.96
N ASN A 228 -11.97 -10.76 7.12
CA ASN A 228 -12.52 -9.60 7.80
C ASN A 228 -11.88 -8.31 7.31
N ARG A 229 -12.71 -7.31 6.99
CA ARG A 229 -12.22 -5.98 6.64
C ARG A 229 -11.59 -5.31 7.84
N TYR A 230 -10.38 -4.79 7.73
CA TYR A 230 -9.73 -4.03 8.80
C TYR A 230 -9.48 -2.55 8.44
N GLU A 231 -9.60 -2.18 7.15
CA GLU A 231 -9.65 -0.80 6.67
C GLU A 231 -10.36 -0.78 5.29
N VAL A 232 -10.47 0.38 4.67
CA VAL A 232 -11.31 0.60 3.48
C VAL A 232 -11.09 -0.38 2.34
N SER A 233 -9.83 -0.76 2.07
CA SER A 233 -9.45 -1.59 0.92
C SER A 233 -8.92 -2.96 1.30
N ASN A 234 -8.59 -3.22 2.57
CA ASN A 234 -7.87 -4.43 2.95
C ASN A 234 -8.67 -5.36 3.87
N PHE A 235 -8.61 -6.64 3.52
CA PHE A 235 -9.33 -7.73 4.19
C PHE A 235 -8.34 -8.86 4.52
N CYS A 236 -8.49 -9.49 5.66
CA CYS A 236 -7.64 -10.60 6.02
C CYS A 236 -8.34 -11.63 6.91
N LYS A 237 -7.77 -12.83 6.95
CA LYS A 237 -8.06 -13.79 8.02
C LYS A 237 -7.50 -13.28 9.34
N ASP A 238 -8.05 -13.75 10.44
CA ASP A 238 -7.67 -13.26 11.77
C ASP A 238 -6.14 -13.36 12.00
N GLY A 239 -5.54 -12.22 12.39
CA GLY A 239 -4.11 -12.10 12.64
C GLY A 239 -3.21 -11.82 11.42
N TYR A 240 -3.76 -11.81 10.19
CA TYR A 240 -2.97 -11.67 8.95
C TYR A 240 -3.02 -10.26 8.31
N TYR A 241 -3.40 -9.23 9.07
CA TYR A 241 -3.35 -7.86 8.56
C TYR A 241 -1.92 -7.44 8.19
N SER A 242 -1.77 -6.59 7.15
CA SER A 242 -0.49 -5.97 6.83
C SER A 242 -0.07 -5.03 7.95
N ARG A 243 1.00 -5.38 8.66
CA ARG A 243 1.52 -4.56 9.77
C ARG A 243 2.06 -3.23 9.26
N HIS A 244 2.65 -3.24 8.06
CA HIS A 244 3.17 -2.05 7.41
C HIS A 244 2.04 -1.06 7.05
N ASN A 245 0.98 -1.52 6.37
CA ASN A 245 -0.17 -0.68 6.03
C ASN A 245 -0.90 -0.18 7.29
N LYS A 246 -1.07 -1.06 8.28
CA LYS A 246 -1.71 -0.68 9.55
C LYS A 246 -0.93 0.41 10.30
N ASN A 247 0.40 0.46 10.12
CA ASN A 247 1.22 1.54 10.67
C ASN A 247 0.87 2.90 10.07
N TYR A 248 0.65 2.98 8.76
CA TYR A 248 0.21 4.22 8.10
C TYR A 248 -1.14 4.70 8.64
N TRP A 249 -2.11 3.80 8.74
CA TRP A 249 -3.45 4.13 9.28
C TRP A 249 -3.44 4.60 10.73
N LYS A 250 -2.43 4.20 11.51
CA LYS A 250 -2.20 4.66 12.88
C LYS A 250 -1.36 5.93 12.99
N ARG A 251 -1.07 6.58 11.87
CA ARG A 251 -0.15 7.73 11.81
C ARG A 251 1.21 7.39 12.44
N GLY A 252 1.66 6.14 12.29
CA GLY A 252 2.95 5.68 12.80
C GLY A 252 4.10 6.17 11.95
N GLU A 253 5.28 6.24 12.55
CA GLU A 253 6.50 6.68 11.86
C GLU A 253 6.95 5.68 10.80
N TYR A 254 7.48 6.20 9.71
CA TYR A 254 8.11 5.41 8.65
C TYR A 254 9.15 6.22 7.91
N ILE A 255 10.15 5.52 7.39
CA ILE A 255 11.18 6.09 6.52
C ILE A 255 11.13 5.42 5.15
N GLY A 256 10.99 6.24 4.10
CA GLY A 256 11.05 5.80 2.71
C GLY A 256 12.41 6.09 2.08
N PHE A 257 12.88 5.16 1.26
CA PHE A 257 14.12 5.30 0.49
C PHE A 257 13.84 5.09 -1.00
N GLY A 258 14.52 5.85 -1.85
CA GLY A 258 14.40 5.80 -3.29
C GLY A 258 13.48 6.88 -3.87
N VAL A 259 13.30 6.86 -5.20
CA VAL A 259 12.48 7.84 -5.93
C VAL A 259 11.03 7.80 -5.46
N GLY A 260 10.38 8.98 -5.35
CA GLY A 260 8.98 9.11 -4.97
C GLY A 260 8.65 8.61 -3.55
N ALA A 261 9.64 8.11 -2.81
CA ALA A 261 9.41 7.59 -1.48
C ALA A 261 9.12 8.70 -0.48
N SER A 262 7.98 8.59 0.20
CA SER A 262 7.59 9.47 1.30
C SER A 262 8.07 8.92 2.64
N SER A 263 8.26 9.81 3.61
CA SER A 263 8.66 9.51 4.98
C SER A 263 7.85 10.34 5.96
N PHE A 264 7.65 9.81 7.16
CA PHE A 264 7.07 10.52 8.28
C PHE A 264 7.82 10.14 9.57
N ILE A 265 8.68 11.01 10.05
CA ILE A 265 9.55 10.80 11.23
C ILE A 265 9.56 12.06 12.09
N ASN A 266 9.37 11.92 13.40
CA ASN A 266 9.39 13.02 14.37
C ASN A 266 8.46 14.20 13.98
N GLY A 267 7.27 13.88 13.45
CA GLY A 267 6.29 14.88 13.01
C GLY A 267 6.63 15.56 11.67
N ARG A 268 7.79 15.29 11.07
CA ARG A 268 8.18 15.81 9.75
C ARG A 268 7.81 14.79 8.65
N ARG A 269 7.07 15.26 7.66
CA ARG A 269 6.84 14.54 6.39
C ARG A 269 7.76 15.08 5.31
N PHE A 270 8.29 14.21 4.48
CA PHE A 270 9.06 14.59 3.30
C PHE A 270 8.98 13.52 2.22
N THR A 271 9.19 13.94 0.97
CA THR A 271 9.09 13.06 -0.20
C THR A 271 10.27 13.31 -1.12
N ASN A 272 10.89 12.24 -1.62
CA ASN A 272 11.97 12.30 -2.60
C ASN A 272 11.42 12.61 -3.99
N THR A 273 12.29 13.14 -4.87
CA THR A 273 11.98 13.34 -6.29
C THR A 273 11.51 12.05 -6.95
N GLU A 274 10.59 12.19 -7.91
CA GLU A 274 10.11 11.05 -8.71
C GLU A 274 11.05 10.73 -9.87
N SER A 275 11.94 11.60 -10.27
CA SER A 275 12.89 11.37 -11.38
C SER A 275 14.08 10.51 -10.94
N ILE A 276 14.30 9.36 -11.62
CA ILE A 276 15.47 8.50 -11.36
C ILE A 276 16.78 9.28 -11.61
N ASP A 277 16.86 10.07 -12.67
CA ASP A 277 18.07 10.79 -13.05
C ASP A 277 18.39 11.89 -12.03
N GLU A 278 17.37 12.63 -11.57
CA GLU A 278 17.53 13.64 -10.54
C GLU A 278 17.91 13.01 -9.19
N TYR A 279 17.26 11.92 -8.82
CA TYR A 279 17.59 11.17 -7.61
C TYR A 279 19.06 10.74 -7.59
N VAL A 280 19.51 10.09 -8.67
CA VAL A 280 20.91 9.65 -8.83
C VAL A 280 21.86 10.85 -8.79
N HIS A 281 21.53 11.94 -9.50
CA HIS A 281 22.34 13.16 -9.48
C HIS A 281 22.48 13.75 -8.07
N CYS A 282 21.38 13.87 -7.33
CA CYS A 282 21.40 14.40 -5.96
C CYS A 282 22.28 13.55 -5.05
N ILE A 283 22.06 12.23 -5.03
CA ILE A 283 22.78 11.33 -4.12
C ILE A 283 24.28 11.24 -4.46
N LEU A 284 24.66 11.23 -5.74
CA LEU A 284 26.05 11.22 -6.16
C LEU A 284 26.79 12.49 -5.73
N ASN A 285 26.10 13.63 -5.67
CA ASN A 285 26.66 14.91 -5.23
C ASN A 285 26.46 15.19 -3.73
N ASN A 286 26.16 14.16 -2.92
CA ASN A 286 25.90 14.25 -1.47
C ASN A 286 24.79 15.26 -1.11
N ARG A 287 23.77 15.40 -1.97
CA ARG A 287 22.57 16.21 -1.74
C ARG A 287 21.42 15.28 -1.35
N VAL A 288 20.47 15.82 -0.59
CA VAL A 288 19.18 15.15 -0.36
C VAL A 288 18.35 15.20 -1.63
N ALA A 289 17.60 14.14 -1.90
CA ALA A 289 16.72 14.05 -3.05
C ALA A 289 15.27 14.54 -2.76
N GLU A 290 15.08 15.21 -1.60
CA GLU A 290 13.78 15.70 -1.15
C GLU A 290 13.31 16.88 -2.00
N ILE A 291 12.06 16.79 -2.51
CA ILE A 291 11.39 17.87 -3.27
C ILE A 291 10.27 18.52 -2.45
N PHE A 292 9.86 17.88 -1.38
CA PHE A 292 8.79 18.35 -0.50
C PHE A 292 9.13 18.02 0.95
N SER A 293 8.84 18.94 1.87
CA SER A 293 8.82 18.64 3.30
C SER A 293 7.93 19.61 4.07
N GLU A 294 7.28 19.09 5.11
CA GLU A 294 6.42 19.84 6.03
C GLU A 294 6.53 19.30 7.46
N ASN A 295 6.25 20.13 8.44
CA ASN A 295 5.99 19.68 9.81
C ASN A 295 4.48 19.57 10.00
N VAL A 296 4.02 18.41 10.43
CA VAL A 296 2.58 18.12 10.65
C VAL A 296 2.30 18.19 12.15
N GLU A 297 1.88 19.37 12.61
CA GLU A 297 1.70 19.69 14.03
C GLU A 297 0.31 20.32 14.30
N GLY A 298 -0.04 20.49 15.56
CA GLY A 298 -1.25 21.19 15.98
C GLY A 298 -2.53 20.57 15.43
N ASP A 299 -3.39 21.39 14.83
CA ASP A 299 -4.69 20.95 14.33
C ASP A 299 -4.56 20.11 13.04
N ASP A 300 -3.54 20.35 12.22
CA ASP A 300 -3.26 19.49 11.06
C ASP A 300 -2.95 18.06 11.48
N ALA A 301 -2.16 17.88 12.54
CA ALA A 301 -1.85 16.57 13.10
C ALA A 301 -3.10 15.86 13.67
N LYS A 302 -4.03 16.61 14.29
CA LYS A 302 -5.31 16.07 14.78
C LYS A 302 -6.20 15.64 13.62
N SER A 303 -6.36 16.51 12.61
CA SER A 303 -7.16 16.23 11.41
C SER A 303 -6.64 15.01 10.66
N GLU A 304 -5.33 14.92 10.46
CA GLU A 304 -4.69 13.76 9.84
C GLU A 304 -4.92 12.46 10.64
N TYR A 305 -4.71 12.50 11.96
CA TYR A 305 -4.96 11.34 12.82
C TYR A 305 -6.40 10.84 12.67
N VAL A 306 -7.37 11.76 12.70
CA VAL A 306 -8.79 11.44 12.58
C VAL A 306 -9.11 10.87 11.19
N MET A 307 -8.59 11.50 10.13
CA MET A 307 -8.76 11.06 8.75
C MET A 307 -8.24 9.63 8.54
N LEU A 308 -7.08 9.31 9.09
CA LEU A 308 -6.48 7.99 8.96
C LEU A 308 -7.23 6.95 9.81
N ALA A 309 -7.53 7.26 11.07
CA ALA A 309 -8.16 6.33 12.00
C ALA A 309 -9.59 5.96 11.57
N LEU A 310 -10.39 6.94 11.11
CA LEU A 310 -11.77 6.69 10.66
C LEU A 310 -11.87 5.86 9.38
N ARG A 311 -10.77 5.66 8.64
CA ARG A 311 -10.70 4.74 7.50
C ARG A 311 -10.51 3.29 7.90
N THR A 312 -10.33 3.01 9.18
CA THR A 312 -10.14 1.66 9.71
C THR A 312 -11.37 1.14 10.44
N SER A 313 -11.51 -0.18 10.52
CA SER A 313 -12.56 -0.83 11.32
C SER A 313 -12.41 -0.60 12.83
N ASP A 314 -11.18 -0.31 13.29
CA ASP A 314 -10.88 0.01 14.69
C ASP A 314 -11.38 1.42 15.06
N GLY A 315 -11.33 2.36 14.09
CA GLY A 315 -11.69 3.77 14.30
C GLY A 315 -10.76 4.50 15.26
N ILE A 316 -11.26 5.56 15.87
CA ILE A 316 -10.54 6.40 16.85
C ILE A 316 -10.72 5.83 18.24
N ASN A 317 -9.62 5.56 18.94
CA ASN A 317 -9.64 5.33 20.37
C ASN A 317 -9.55 6.68 21.11
N LEU A 318 -10.60 7.03 21.86
CA LEU A 318 -10.70 8.32 22.55
C LEU A 318 -9.61 8.55 23.61
N GLN A 319 -9.13 7.47 24.24
CA GLN A 319 -8.05 7.56 25.24
C GLN A 319 -6.69 7.76 24.54
N GLU A 320 -6.44 7.04 23.44
CA GLU A 320 -5.22 7.22 22.64
C GLU A 320 -5.16 8.64 22.07
N TYR A 321 -6.25 9.14 21.51
CA TYR A 321 -6.34 10.52 21.03
C TYR A 321 -5.96 11.52 22.12
N LYS A 322 -6.55 11.39 23.30
CA LYS A 322 -6.26 12.27 24.44
C LYS A 322 -4.79 12.17 24.88
N ASN A 323 -4.22 10.97 24.87
CA ASN A 323 -2.80 10.78 25.24
C ASN A 323 -1.85 11.44 24.24
N VAL A 324 -2.19 11.42 22.95
CA VAL A 324 -1.36 12.00 21.86
C VAL A 324 -1.49 13.52 21.83
N PHE A 325 -2.69 14.07 21.93
CA PHE A 325 -2.95 15.50 21.71
C PHE A 325 -3.23 16.31 22.96
N GLY A 326 -3.40 15.68 24.13
CA GLY A 326 -3.72 16.35 25.38
C GLY A 326 -5.15 16.90 25.49
N THR A 327 -5.93 16.81 24.41
CA THR A 327 -7.31 17.31 24.29
C THR A 327 -8.31 16.18 24.02
N SER A 328 -9.61 16.50 24.04
CA SER A 328 -10.65 15.49 23.79
C SER A 328 -11.11 15.54 22.33
N PHE A 329 -11.09 14.40 21.63
CA PHE A 329 -11.68 14.26 20.29
C PHE A 329 -13.10 14.84 20.20
N LYS A 330 -13.94 14.57 21.21
CA LYS A 330 -15.33 15.07 21.22
C LYS A 330 -15.42 16.58 21.35
N THR A 331 -14.40 17.23 21.90
CA THR A 331 -14.33 18.70 22.00
C THR A 331 -13.76 19.29 20.72
N ASP A 332 -12.64 18.73 20.24
CA ASP A 332 -11.95 19.27 19.07
C ASP A 332 -12.79 19.15 17.78
N PHE A 333 -13.57 18.07 17.62
CA PHE A 333 -14.38 17.77 16.44
C PHE A 333 -15.91 17.78 16.73
N LYS A 334 -16.36 18.59 17.68
CA LYS A 334 -17.76 18.60 18.13
C LYS A 334 -18.75 18.78 16.97
N ASP A 335 -18.52 19.74 16.11
CA ASP A 335 -19.46 20.09 15.04
C ASP A 335 -19.48 19.01 13.95
N ALA A 336 -18.32 18.48 13.58
CA ALA A 336 -18.20 17.36 12.65
C ALA A 336 -18.92 16.10 13.16
N ILE A 337 -18.80 15.79 14.47
CA ILE A 337 -19.50 14.65 15.11
C ILE A 337 -21.03 14.86 15.06
N ILE A 338 -21.51 16.06 15.37
CA ILE A 338 -22.95 16.38 15.35
C ILE A 338 -23.51 16.20 13.93
N LYS A 339 -22.83 16.76 12.92
CA LYS A 339 -23.22 16.70 11.52
C LYS A 339 -23.28 15.26 11.00
N ASN A 340 -22.29 14.43 11.39
CA ASN A 340 -22.12 13.06 10.90
C ASN A 340 -22.65 11.98 11.85
N LYS A 341 -23.46 12.34 12.88
CA LYS A 341 -23.91 11.41 13.91
C LYS A 341 -24.56 10.13 13.38
N GLN A 342 -25.32 10.22 12.29
CA GLN A 342 -25.99 9.08 11.66
C GLN A 342 -25.02 8.04 11.07
N TYR A 343 -23.83 8.48 10.63
CA TYR A 343 -22.80 7.66 10.00
C TYR A 343 -21.81 7.08 10.99
N LEU A 344 -21.75 7.63 12.22
CA LEU A 344 -20.79 7.22 13.24
C LEU A 344 -21.41 6.20 14.21
N GLU A 345 -20.59 5.24 14.61
CA GLU A 345 -20.82 4.36 15.75
C GLU A 345 -19.91 4.77 16.90
N ILE A 346 -20.49 5.08 18.05
CA ILE A 346 -19.74 5.40 19.27
C ILE A 346 -20.02 4.28 20.29
N LYS A 347 -19.00 3.45 20.55
CA LYS A 347 -19.11 2.31 21.45
C LYS A 347 -17.96 2.31 22.46
N GLY A 348 -18.28 2.58 23.73
CA GLY A 348 -17.28 2.71 24.79
C GLY A 348 -16.29 3.83 24.49
N LEU A 349 -15.01 3.46 24.34
CA LEU A 349 -13.93 4.40 24.02
C LEU A 349 -13.62 4.53 22.52
N ASN A 350 -14.37 3.86 21.67
CA ASN A 350 -14.11 3.87 20.24
C ASN A 350 -15.18 4.64 19.46
N VAL A 351 -14.74 5.39 18.44
CA VAL A 351 -15.57 6.08 17.47
C VAL A 351 -15.13 5.62 16.09
N LYS A 352 -16.03 5.07 15.30
CA LYS A 352 -15.75 4.64 13.93
C LYS A 352 -16.89 5.03 12.99
N ILE A 353 -16.60 5.04 11.69
CA ILE A 353 -17.65 5.05 10.67
C ILE A 353 -18.30 3.66 10.67
N LYS A 354 -19.63 3.62 10.60
CA LYS A 354 -20.36 2.34 10.49
C LYS A 354 -19.94 1.62 9.21
N ASP A 355 -19.86 0.30 9.29
CA ASP A 355 -19.30 -0.54 8.21
C ASP A 355 -19.98 -0.33 6.85
N GLU A 356 -21.28 -0.03 6.85
CA GLU A 356 -22.09 0.22 5.65
C GLU A 356 -21.75 1.54 4.93
N TYR A 357 -21.08 2.50 5.61
CA TYR A 357 -20.68 3.79 5.04
C TYR A 357 -19.17 3.91 4.77
N LEU A 358 -18.42 2.85 5.03
CA LEU A 358 -16.96 2.92 4.90
C LEU A 358 -16.49 3.12 3.45
N TYR A 359 -17.27 2.66 2.45
CA TYR A 359 -16.94 2.91 1.03
C TYR A 359 -17.07 4.40 0.66
N VAL A 360 -18.09 5.08 1.19
CA VAL A 360 -18.35 6.51 0.92
C VAL A 360 -17.75 7.44 1.97
N GLN A 361 -16.80 6.96 2.77
CA GLN A 361 -16.21 7.68 3.90
C GLN A 361 -15.65 9.06 3.57
N ASN A 362 -15.17 9.29 2.34
CA ASN A 362 -14.57 10.58 1.97
C ASN A 362 -15.56 11.74 2.13
N THR A 363 -16.87 11.52 1.86
CA THR A 363 -17.93 12.51 2.08
C THR A 363 -18.11 12.84 3.56
N ILE A 364 -17.81 11.89 4.44
CA ILE A 364 -17.90 12.07 5.89
C ILE A 364 -16.63 12.75 6.41
N LEU A 365 -15.46 12.31 5.92
CA LEU A 365 -14.15 12.76 6.39
C LEU A 365 -13.88 14.24 6.08
N VAL A 366 -14.44 14.79 5.02
CA VAL A 366 -14.26 16.20 4.66
C VAL A 366 -14.64 17.16 5.81
N ASP A 367 -15.59 16.80 6.64
CA ASP A 367 -16.01 17.60 7.78
C ASP A 367 -15.04 17.55 8.97
N PHE A 368 -14.06 16.62 8.95
CA PHE A 368 -13.04 16.45 9.98
C PHE A 368 -11.66 17.00 9.59
N ILE A 369 -11.53 17.52 8.34
CA ILE A 369 -10.23 17.97 7.83
C ILE A 369 -10.11 19.52 7.92
N GLY A 370 -11.17 20.24 8.17
CA GLY A 370 -11.16 21.69 8.34
C GLY A 370 -11.20 22.43 7.02
#